data_c1d27d5349e5c2744e9f79e5dbbb33d9
#
_entry.id   c1d27d5349e5c2744e9f79e5dbbb33d9
#
_cell.length_a   1.000
_cell.length_b   1.000
_cell.length_c   1.000
_cell.angle_alpha   90.00
_cell.angle_beta   90.00
_cell.angle_gamma   90.00
#
_symmetry.space_group_name_H-M   'P 1'
#
loop_
_entity.id
_entity.type
_entity.pdbx_description
1 polymer ?
#
loop_
_entity_poly.entity_id
_entity_poly.type
_entity_poly.pdbx_seq_one_letter_code
_entity_poly.pdbx_strand_id
1 'polypeptide(L)'
;RYNDNLSLQVGELSQLNGMTNISWMWMTSYIFSSIGGKITEGTTTKNMLVETGLNANHKTATVDFPTALRIGSSKQTSIVLTTDVAKAIDGVDVFANPVVGASKATIMAAVATNYATKVFTIKSVN
;
A
#
# COMPACT_ATOMS: atom_id res chain seq x y z
N ARG A 1 8.13 -2.78 -11.47
CA ARG A 1 8.18 -4.23 -11.18
C ARG A 1 9.62 -4.61 -10.85
N TYR A 2 9.82 -5.66 -10.03
CA TYR A 2 11.17 -6.08 -9.63
C TYR A 2 12.07 -6.34 -10.85
N ASN A 3 11.61 -7.16 -11.79
CA ASN A 3 12.41 -7.49 -12.98
C ASN A 3 12.71 -6.30 -13.90
N ASP A 4 11.81 -5.33 -13.95
CA ASP A 4 11.99 -4.14 -14.78
C ASP A 4 13.12 -3.23 -14.23
N ASN A 5 13.44 -3.39 -12.94
CA ASN A 5 14.43 -2.56 -12.24
C ASN A 5 15.78 -3.24 -12.01
N LEU A 6 15.95 -4.49 -12.44
CA LEU A 6 17.23 -5.21 -12.29
C LEU A 6 18.39 -4.56 -13.07
N SER A 7 18.08 -3.79 -14.10
CA SER A 7 19.06 -3.06 -14.90
C SER A 7 19.47 -1.70 -14.32
N LEU A 8 18.79 -1.24 -13.26
CA LEU A 8 19.11 0.05 -12.65
C LEU A 8 20.49 0.03 -11.99
N GLN A 9 21.19 1.16 -12.07
CA GLN A 9 22.45 1.34 -11.38
C GLN A 9 22.25 1.41 -9.86
N VAL A 10 23.26 1.05 -9.10
CA VAL A 10 23.20 1.00 -7.63
C VAL A 10 22.74 2.34 -7.02
N GLY A 11 23.15 3.47 -7.59
CA GLY A 11 22.72 4.78 -7.12
C GLY A 11 21.22 5.05 -7.33
N GLU A 12 20.65 4.53 -8.40
CA GLU A 12 19.22 4.66 -8.70
C GLU A 12 18.37 3.74 -7.82
N LEU A 13 18.92 2.59 -7.42
CA LEU A 13 18.26 1.64 -6.53
C LEU A 13 18.09 2.19 -5.11
N SER A 14 18.78 3.26 -4.72
CA SER A 14 18.65 3.85 -3.38
C SER A 14 17.22 4.27 -3.06
N GLN A 15 16.47 4.75 -4.04
CA GLN A 15 15.06 5.11 -3.89
C GLN A 15 14.15 3.89 -3.69
N LEU A 16 14.60 2.73 -4.12
CA LEU A 16 13.86 1.48 -4.05
C LEU A 16 14.17 0.67 -2.78
N ASN A 17 15.16 1.08 -1.99
CA ASN A 17 15.58 0.35 -0.79
C ASN A 17 14.43 0.10 0.20
N GLY A 18 13.50 1.06 0.34
CA GLY A 18 12.30 0.88 1.15
C GLY A 18 11.30 -0.13 0.59
N MET A 19 11.42 -0.48 -0.68
CA MET A 19 10.54 -1.44 -1.37
C MET A 19 11.07 -2.87 -1.36
N THR A 20 12.26 -3.08 -0.80
CA THR A 20 12.89 -4.39 -0.71
C THR A 20 12.95 -4.85 0.74
N ASN A 21 12.70 -6.13 0.95
CA ASN A 21 12.83 -6.77 2.25
C ASN A 21 13.58 -8.09 2.06
N ILE A 22 14.64 -8.27 2.83
CA ILE A 22 15.51 -9.45 2.75
C ILE A 22 14.75 -10.75 3.03
N SER A 23 13.68 -10.70 3.84
CA SER A 23 12.99 -11.90 4.30
C SER A 23 12.17 -12.62 3.22
N TRP A 24 11.59 -11.88 2.25
CA TRP A 24 10.76 -12.54 1.24
C TRP A 24 10.74 -11.85 -0.14
N MET A 25 11.17 -10.59 -0.21
CA MET A 25 11.03 -9.79 -1.43
C MET A 25 12.20 -9.92 -2.38
N TRP A 26 13.36 -10.21 -1.86
CA TRP A 26 14.62 -10.21 -2.61
C TRP A 26 14.57 -10.98 -3.94
N MET A 27 13.84 -12.10 -3.99
CA MET A 27 13.77 -12.95 -5.16
C MET A 27 12.42 -12.94 -5.89
N THR A 28 11.43 -12.24 -5.39
CA THR A 28 10.06 -12.37 -5.88
C THR A 28 9.40 -11.11 -6.38
N SER A 29 9.54 -9.99 -5.68
CA SER A 29 8.87 -8.73 -6.02
C SER A 29 9.33 -7.59 -5.13
N TYR A 30 8.78 -6.39 -5.34
CA TYR A 30 8.86 -5.28 -4.40
C TYR A 30 7.76 -5.35 -3.35
N ILE A 31 8.03 -4.73 -2.20
CA ILE A 31 7.00 -4.36 -1.23
C ILE A 31 6.30 -3.11 -1.76
N PHE A 32 4.99 -3.17 -1.92
CA PHE A 32 4.17 -2.03 -2.36
C PHE A 32 3.65 -1.22 -1.19
N SER A 33 3.35 -1.88 -0.07
CA SER A 33 2.99 -1.23 1.17
C SER A 33 3.47 -2.04 2.36
N SER A 34 3.76 -1.34 3.46
CA SER A 34 4.13 -1.95 4.75
C SER A 34 3.44 -1.18 5.87
N ILE A 35 2.69 -1.88 6.70
CA ILE A 35 2.03 -1.35 7.89
C ILE A 35 2.60 -2.07 9.09
N GLY A 36 3.37 -1.36 9.90
CA GLY A 36 3.95 -1.87 11.14
C GLY A 36 3.30 -1.24 12.36
N GLY A 37 3.18 -2.01 13.44
CA GLY A 37 2.60 -1.51 14.67
C GLY A 37 2.39 -2.58 15.74
N LYS A 38 1.51 -2.25 16.68
CA LYS A 38 1.05 -3.17 17.71
C LYS A 38 -0.46 -3.30 17.65
N ILE A 39 -0.97 -4.50 17.86
CA ILE A 39 -2.38 -4.79 17.97
C ILE A 39 -2.68 -5.44 19.31
N THR A 40 -3.73 -4.97 19.97
CA THR A 40 -4.12 -5.45 21.29
C THR A 40 -5.56 -5.95 21.26
N GLU A 41 -5.78 -7.13 21.82
CA GLU A 41 -7.09 -7.69 22.05
C GLU A 41 -7.16 -8.20 23.51
N GLY A 42 -8.09 -7.68 24.28
CA GLY A 42 -8.11 -7.90 25.73
C GLY A 42 -6.80 -7.44 26.38
N THR A 43 -6.10 -8.35 27.03
CA THR A 43 -4.80 -8.09 27.69
C THR A 43 -3.60 -8.50 26.85
N THR A 44 -3.83 -9.06 25.66
CA THR A 44 -2.76 -9.59 24.81
C THR A 44 -2.37 -8.58 23.74
N THR A 45 -1.09 -8.25 23.68
CA THR A 45 -0.53 -7.37 22.63
C THR A 45 0.45 -8.15 21.76
N LYS A 46 0.33 -7.97 20.44
CA LYS A 46 1.21 -8.55 19.42
C LYS A 46 1.84 -7.46 18.57
N ASN A 47 3.07 -7.66 18.12
CA ASN A 47 3.64 -6.83 17.05
C ASN A 47 2.99 -7.23 15.73
N MET A 48 2.64 -6.23 14.94
CA MET A 48 1.99 -6.41 13.63
C MET A 48 2.91 -5.90 12.53
N LEU A 49 3.00 -6.68 11.43
CA LEU A 49 3.64 -6.29 10.18
C LEU A 49 2.79 -6.83 9.03
N VAL A 50 2.13 -5.94 8.31
CA VAL A 50 1.29 -6.29 7.16
C VAL A 50 1.91 -5.68 5.91
N GLU A 51 2.38 -6.53 5.01
CA GLU A 51 3.02 -6.12 3.77
C GLU A 51 2.23 -6.61 2.56
N THR A 52 2.19 -5.76 1.52
CA THR A 52 1.71 -6.16 0.20
C THR A 52 2.85 -6.15 -0.79
N GLY A 53 2.82 -7.07 -1.72
CA GLY A 53 3.79 -7.22 -2.80
C GLY A 53 3.30 -8.27 -3.79
N LEU A 54 4.17 -8.73 -4.68
CA LEU A 54 3.88 -9.60 -5.82
C LEU A 54 3.10 -8.87 -6.93
N ASN A 55 3.43 -9.15 -8.19
CA ASN A 55 2.84 -8.49 -9.35
C ASN A 55 1.31 -8.57 -9.40
N ALA A 56 0.72 -9.68 -8.92
CA ALA A 56 -0.74 -9.84 -8.85
C ALA A 56 -1.43 -8.82 -7.93
N ASN A 57 -0.70 -8.27 -6.97
CA ASN A 57 -1.19 -7.30 -6.00
C ASN A 57 -0.82 -5.85 -6.36
N HIS A 58 -0.22 -5.62 -7.53
CA HIS A 58 -0.07 -4.29 -8.08
C HIS A 58 -1.45 -3.80 -8.56
N LYS A 59 -2.07 -2.95 -7.77
CA LYS A 59 -3.44 -2.45 -8.00
C LYS A 59 -3.42 -0.98 -8.35
N THR A 60 -4.42 -0.56 -9.11
CA THR A 60 -4.70 0.86 -9.38
C THR A 60 -5.86 1.29 -8.49
N ALA A 61 -5.65 2.36 -7.73
CA ALA A 61 -6.74 3.04 -7.03
C ALA A 61 -7.33 4.11 -7.95
N THR A 62 -8.63 4.07 -8.14
CA THR A 62 -9.37 5.11 -8.87
C THR A 62 -10.18 5.91 -7.88
N VAL A 63 -10.06 7.23 -7.96
CA VAL A 63 -10.80 8.15 -7.09
C VAL A 63 -11.54 9.14 -7.98
N ASP A 64 -12.87 9.12 -7.91
CA ASP A 64 -13.72 9.98 -8.72
C ASP A 64 -13.87 11.38 -8.10
N PHE A 65 -13.85 12.40 -8.96
CA PHE A 65 -14.16 13.77 -8.52
C PHE A 65 -15.67 13.92 -8.32
N PRO A 66 -16.12 14.50 -7.20
CA PRO A 66 -17.54 14.72 -6.94
C PRO A 66 -18.19 15.67 -7.96
N THR A 67 -17.39 16.51 -8.59
CA THR A 67 -17.81 17.44 -9.66
C THR A 67 -16.72 17.53 -10.73
N ALA A 68 -17.12 17.85 -11.96
CA ALA A 68 -16.19 18.04 -13.06
C ALA A 68 -15.18 19.15 -12.75
N LEU A 69 -13.90 18.84 -12.90
CA LEU A 69 -12.81 19.76 -12.66
C LEU A 69 -12.45 20.50 -13.95
N ARG A 70 -12.41 21.82 -13.91
CA ARG A 70 -11.88 22.64 -15.00
C ARG A 70 -10.43 23.02 -14.71
N ILE A 71 -9.52 22.54 -15.52
CA ILE A 71 -8.11 22.90 -15.48
C ILE A 71 -7.88 24.00 -16.52
N GLY A 72 -7.33 25.12 -16.10
CA GLY A 72 -7.02 26.25 -16.97
C GLY A 72 -5.56 26.67 -16.85
N SER A 73 -5.00 27.23 -17.91
CA SER A 73 -3.57 27.62 -17.97
C SER A 73 -3.17 28.73 -17.00
N SER A 74 -4.13 29.46 -16.47
CA SER A 74 -3.91 30.61 -15.55
C SER A 74 -4.27 30.34 -14.09
N LYS A 75 -4.68 29.10 -13.75
CA LYS A 75 -5.10 28.74 -12.39
C LYS A 75 -4.36 27.49 -11.92
N GLN A 76 -3.84 27.55 -10.71
CA GLN A 76 -3.36 26.39 -9.99
C GLN A 76 -4.55 25.64 -9.41
N THR A 77 -4.63 24.34 -9.64
CA THR A 77 -5.62 23.46 -9.03
C THR A 77 -4.92 22.57 -8.01
N SER A 78 -5.41 22.57 -6.78
CA SER A 78 -4.91 21.72 -5.70
C SER A 78 -5.91 20.63 -5.40
N ILE A 79 -5.45 19.38 -5.44
CA ILE A 79 -6.24 18.19 -5.09
C ILE A 79 -5.68 17.64 -3.78
N VAL A 80 -6.51 17.57 -2.76
CA VAL A 80 -6.14 17.01 -1.46
C VAL A 80 -6.81 15.65 -1.32
N LEU A 81 -5.98 14.61 -1.12
CA LEU A 81 -6.44 13.25 -0.85
C LEU A 81 -6.37 12.95 0.65
N THR A 82 -7.35 12.22 1.14
CA THR A 82 -7.26 11.54 2.44
C THR A 82 -6.79 10.11 2.20
N THR A 83 -5.80 9.67 2.99
CA THR A 83 -5.34 8.28 3.04
C THR A 83 -5.73 7.72 4.41
N ASP A 84 -6.73 6.84 4.45
CA ASP A 84 -7.15 6.16 5.67
C ASP A 84 -6.48 4.77 5.73
N VAL A 85 -5.36 4.70 6.44
CA VAL A 85 -4.55 3.47 6.53
C VAL A 85 -5.31 2.34 7.24
N ALA A 86 -6.21 2.64 8.17
CA ALA A 86 -7.02 1.61 8.84
C ALA A 86 -7.91 0.85 7.85
N LYS A 87 -8.34 1.50 6.78
CA LYS A 87 -9.11 0.86 5.70
C LYS A 87 -8.31 -0.19 4.93
N ALA A 88 -7.00 -0.14 4.93
CA ALA A 88 -6.17 -1.14 4.27
C ALA A 88 -6.34 -2.54 4.89
N ILE A 89 -6.57 -2.60 6.20
CA ILE A 89 -6.76 -3.86 6.94
C ILE A 89 -8.24 -4.14 7.29
N ASP A 90 -9.17 -3.41 6.69
CA ASP A 90 -10.60 -3.61 6.90
C ASP A 90 -11.04 -5.02 6.47
N GLY A 91 -11.72 -5.75 7.37
CA GLY A 91 -12.13 -7.14 7.15
C GLY A 91 -10.99 -8.17 7.26
N VAL A 92 -9.80 -7.77 7.69
CA VAL A 92 -8.67 -8.67 7.94
C VAL A 92 -8.49 -8.87 9.44
N ASP A 93 -8.50 -10.13 9.89
CA ASP A 93 -8.16 -10.46 11.27
C ASP A 93 -6.64 -10.39 11.47
N VAL A 94 -6.17 -9.17 11.73
CA VAL A 94 -4.75 -8.90 11.96
C VAL A 94 -4.28 -9.38 13.34
N PHE A 95 -5.19 -9.63 14.29
CA PHE A 95 -4.80 -10.22 15.57
C PHE A 95 -4.47 -11.71 15.45
N ALA A 96 -5.27 -12.46 14.70
CA ALA A 96 -4.95 -13.85 14.36
C ALA A 96 -3.80 -13.95 13.35
N ASN A 97 -3.61 -12.93 12.51
CA ASN A 97 -2.60 -12.88 11.46
C ASN A 97 -1.70 -11.64 11.59
N PRO A 98 -0.90 -11.53 12.65
CA PRO A 98 -0.13 -10.31 12.92
C PRO A 98 1.01 -10.09 11.92
N VAL A 99 1.45 -11.13 11.22
CA VAL A 99 2.45 -11.03 10.16
C VAL A 99 1.83 -11.51 8.85
N VAL A 100 1.70 -10.59 7.89
CA VAL A 100 1.19 -10.85 6.55
C VAL A 100 2.26 -10.51 5.53
N GLY A 101 2.56 -11.45 4.67
CA GLY A 101 3.51 -11.34 3.57
C GLY A 101 3.23 -12.42 2.53
N ALA A 102 4.25 -12.82 1.75
CA ALA A 102 4.10 -13.77 0.65
C ALA A 102 3.49 -15.12 1.06
N SER A 103 3.75 -15.61 2.26
CA SER A 103 3.21 -16.88 2.79
C SER A 103 1.70 -16.82 3.06
N LYS A 104 1.12 -15.62 3.14
CA LYS A 104 -0.32 -15.40 3.36
C LYS A 104 -0.94 -14.68 2.16
N ALA A 105 -0.77 -15.25 0.98
CA ALA A 105 -1.13 -14.64 -0.30
C ALA A 105 -2.60 -14.17 -0.37
N THR A 106 -3.53 -14.94 0.16
CA THR A 106 -4.97 -14.57 0.17
C THR A 106 -5.23 -13.32 1.01
N ILE A 107 -4.65 -13.25 2.21
CA ILE A 107 -4.80 -12.08 3.10
C ILE A 107 -4.11 -10.87 2.47
N MET A 108 -2.92 -11.04 1.93
CA MET A 108 -2.19 -9.98 1.23
C MET A 108 -2.98 -9.43 0.03
N ALA A 109 -3.65 -10.30 -0.73
CA ALA A 109 -4.51 -9.89 -1.85
C ALA A 109 -5.73 -9.09 -1.37
N ALA A 110 -6.33 -9.45 -0.24
CA ALA A 110 -7.43 -8.69 0.36
C ALA A 110 -6.96 -7.28 0.77
N VAL A 111 -5.81 -7.17 1.44
CA VAL A 111 -5.21 -5.88 1.79
C VAL A 111 -4.92 -5.03 0.54
N ALA A 112 -4.34 -5.63 -0.50
CA ALA A 112 -4.09 -4.93 -1.78
C ALA A 112 -5.38 -4.43 -2.44
N THR A 113 -6.46 -5.21 -2.37
CA THR A 113 -7.79 -4.80 -2.86
C THR A 113 -8.34 -3.63 -2.04
N ASN A 114 -8.19 -3.66 -0.72
CA ASN A 114 -8.61 -2.55 0.14
C ASN A 114 -7.86 -1.25 -0.21
N TYR A 115 -6.57 -1.31 -0.51
CA TYR A 115 -5.82 -0.15 -1.01
C TYR A 115 -6.43 0.43 -2.27
N ALA A 116 -6.84 -0.41 -3.21
CA ALA A 116 -7.43 0.04 -4.46
C ALA A 116 -8.83 0.66 -4.31
N THR A 117 -9.59 0.22 -3.30
CA THR A 117 -11.05 0.50 -3.24
C THR A 117 -11.49 1.32 -2.02
N LYS A 118 -10.68 1.40 -0.96
CA LYS A 118 -11.15 1.97 0.33
C LYS A 118 -10.24 3.03 0.93
N VAL A 119 -8.93 2.96 0.64
CA VAL A 119 -7.91 3.74 1.38
C VAL A 119 -7.90 5.21 0.97
N PHE A 120 -8.12 5.51 -0.31
CA PHE A 120 -7.98 6.86 -0.85
C PHE A 120 -9.33 7.48 -1.15
N THR A 121 -9.52 8.71 -0.66
CA THR A 121 -10.70 9.52 -0.98
C THR A 121 -10.29 10.97 -1.26
N ILE A 122 -11.07 11.69 -2.07
CA ILE A 122 -10.86 13.14 -2.27
C ILE A 122 -11.38 13.86 -1.04
N LYS A 123 -10.52 14.65 -0.39
CA LYS A 123 -10.89 15.53 0.71
C LYS A 123 -11.37 16.88 0.22
N SER A 124 -10.63 17.48 -0.69
CA SER A 124 -10.99 18.77 -1.30
C SER A 124 -10.30 18.98 -2.64
N VAL A 125 -10.89 19.84 -3.44
CA VAL A 125 -10.34 20.38 -4.68
C VAL A 125 -10.49 21.90 -4.62
N ASN A 126 -9.37 22.65 -4.78
CA ASN A 126 -9.31 24.11 -4.70
C ASN A 126 -8.64 24.69 -5.94
#